data_79965a318e88a1f237812e3ec70a05dd
#
_entry.id   79965a318e88a1f237812e3ec70a05dd
#
_cell.length_a   1.000
_cell.length_b   1.000
_cell.length_c   1.000
_cell.angle_alpha   90.00
_cell.angle_beta   90.00
_cell.angle_gamma   90.00
#
_symmetry.space_group_name_H-M   'P 1'
#
loop_
_entity.id
_entity.type
_entity.pdbx_description
1 polymer ?
#
loop_
_entity_poly.entity_id
_entity_poly.type
_entity_poly.pdbx_seq_one_letter_code
_entity_poly.pdbx_strand_id
1 'polypeptide(L)'
;MHNQLTSENMKKLQEELEYRMTVKRAEIAKEKLVAAAHGDRSENAEYKEACRNYRENDNRIQYLLSMISTATIIDEDDVDKSVLGVNSKAKIKFVEDDDEDIITLVTTMDVDPENMCISIESDLGKALLGKKSGDIVEVNAPGENYTVKVLELL
;
A
#
# COMPACT_ATOMS: atom_id res chain seq x y z
N MET A 1 -9.96 -11.16 -2.46
CA MET A 1 -9.22 -9.97 -2.00
C MET A 1 -8.99 -9.04 -3.17
N HIS A 2 -9.50 -7.85 -3.09
CA HIS A 2 -9.35 -6.88 -4.16
C HIS A 2 -8.03 -6.13 -3.99
N ASN A 3 -7.15 -6.27 -4.98
CA ASN A 3 -5.89 -5.55 -5.03
C ASN A 3 -6.02 -4.43 -6.06
N GLN A 4 -6.44 -3.25 -5.59
CA GLN A 4 -6.67 -2.09 -6.45
C GLN A 4 -5.44 -1.18 -6.40
N LEU A 5 -4.86 -0.91 -7.56
CA LEU A 5 -3.66 -0.10 -7.70
C LEU A 5 -3.86 0.96 -8.79
N THR A 6 -3.22 2.12 -8.61
CA THR A 6 -3.13 3.10 -9.69
C THR A 6 -2.07 2.67 -10.69
N SER A 7 -2.07 3.27 -11.89
CA SER A 7 -1.02 3.03 -12.89
C SER A 7 0.36 3.39 -12.34
N GLU A 8 0.46 4.44 -11.53
CA GLU A 8 1.71 4.85 -10.89
C GLU A 8 2.18 3.80 -9.86
N ASN A 9 1.27 3.26 -9.05
CA ASN A 9 1.57 2.17 -8.11
C ASN A 9 2.13 0.95 -8.86
N MET A 10 1.46 0.55 -9.95
CA MET A 10 1.88 -0.58 -10.77
C MET A 10 3.29 -0.37 -11.31
N LYS A 11 3.58 0.83 -11.81
CA LYS A 11 4.90 1.18 -12.33
C LYS A 11 5.98 1.05 -11.26
N LYS A 12 5.72 1.54 -10.06
CA LYS A 12 6.65 1.42 -8.92
C LYS A 12 6.93 -0.03 -8.55
N LEU A 13 5.89 -0.87 -8.54
CA LEU A 13 6.05 -2.30 -8.25
C LEU A 13 6.89 -2.99 -9.34
N GLN A 14 6.65 -2.68 -10.59
CA GLN A 14 7.40 -3.25 -11.71
C GLN A 14 8.87 -2.81 -11.68
N GLU A 15 9.14 -1.57 -11.36
CA GLU A 15 10.50 -1.05 -11.22
C GLU A 15 11.24 -1.72 -10.06
N GLU A 16 10.59 -1.88 -8.91
CA GLU A 16 11.16 -2.60 -7.77
C GLU A 16 11.45 -4.06 -8.12
N LEU A 17 10.50 -4.72 -8.79
CA LEU A 17 10.65 -6.12 -9.21
C LEU A 17 11.86 -6.28 -10.13
N GLU A 18 12.00 -5.45 -11.13
CA GLU A 18 13.13 -5.48 -12.06
C GLU A 18 14.46 -5.29 -11.33
N TYR A 19 14.53 -4.29 -10.46
CA TYR A 19 15.72 -4.02 -9.64
C TYR A 19 16.11 -5.23 -8.80
N ARG A 20 15.15 -5.86 -8.11
CA ARG A 20 15.41 -7.00 -7.23
C ARG A 20 15.80 -8.26 -7.98
N MET A 21 15.24 -8.48 -9.16
CA MET A 21 15.56 -9.65 -9.98
C MET A 21 16.91 -9.53 -10.67
N THR A 22 17.34 -8.32 -10.99
CA THR A 22 18.59 -8.07 -11.72
C THR A 22 19.71 -7.60 -10.80
N VAL A 23 19.63 -6.36 -10.33
CA VAL A 23 20.72 -5.72 -9.57
C VAL A 23 20.86 -6.31 -8.17
N LYS A 24 19.78 -6.33 -7.39
CA LYS A 24 19.81 -6.75 -5.99
C LYS A 24 20.19 -8.21 -5.83
N ARG A 25 19.59 -9.08 -6.63
CA ARG A 25 19.92 -10.52 -6.61
C ARG A 25 21.39 -10.78 -6.92
N ALA A 26 21.95 -10.08 -7.93
CA ALA A 26 23.34 -10.22 -8.30
C ALA A 26 24.29 -9.75 -7.18
N GLU A 27 23.99 -8.63 -6.55
CA GLU A 27 24.78 -8.12 -5.42
C GLU A 27 24.80 -9.10 -4.25
N ILE A 28 23.63 -9.61 -3.87
CA ILE A 28 23.52 -10.56 -2.74
C ILE A 28 24.21 -11.88 -3.08
N ALA A 29 24.10 -12.37 -4.30
CA ALA A 29 24.78 -13.58 -4.74
C ALA A 29 26.31 -13.42 -4.64
N LYS A 30 26.82 -12.24 -5.00
CA LYS A 30 28.24 -11.91 -4.87
C LYS A 30 28.68 -11.88 -3.41
N GLU A 31 27.89 -11.23 -2.55
CA GLU A 31 28.15 -11.17 -1.10
C GLU A 31 28.21 -12.58 -0.50
N LYS A 32 27.29 -13.45 -0.92
CA LYS A 32 27.25 -14.85 -0.49
C LYS A 32 28.50 -15.60 -0.89
N LEU A 33 28.99 -15.42 -2.12
CA LEU A 33 30.22 -16.05 -2.59
C LEU A 33 31.43 -15.54 -1.84
N VAL A 34 31.56 -14.24 -1.61
CA VAL A 34 32.65 -13.63 -0.87
C VAL A 34 32.68 -14.14 0.57
N ALA A 35 31.52 -14.15 1.24
CA ALA A 35 31.40 -14.62 2.62
C ALA A 35 31.73 -16.11 2.74
N ALA A 36 31.32 -16.94 1.78
CA ALA A 36 31.63 -18.38 1.76
C ALA A 36 33.12 -18.66 1.69
N ALA A 37 33.89 -17.77 1.06
CA ALA A 37 35.33 -17.90 0.94
C ALA A 37 36.12 -17.61 2.24
N HIS A 38 35.48 -16.98 3.24
CA HIS A 38 36.09 -16.53 4.48
C HIS A 38 36.20 -17.62 5.57
N GLY A 39 35.74 -18.85 5.32
CA GLY A 39 35.89 -19.94 6.29
C GLY A 39 34.73 -20.94 6.27
N ASP A 40 34.55 -21.66 7.41
CA ASP A 40 33.51 -22.69 7.55
C ASP A 40 32.14 -22.10 7.45
N ARG A 41 31.35 -22.56 6.49
CA ARG A 41 29.97 -22.09 6.21
C ARG A 41 29.03 -22.27 7.39
N SER A 42 29.23 -23.34 8.19
CA SER A 42 28.34 -23.66 9.31
C SER A 42 28.43 -22.66 10.47
N GLU A 43 29.61 -22.03 10.64
CA GLU A 43 29.89 -21.08 11.72
C GLU A 43 30.11 -19.65 11.23
N ASN A 44 30.04 -19.42 9.93
CA ASN A 44 30.30 -18.12 9.32
C ASN A 44 29.09 -17.25 9.38
N ALA A 45 29.08 -16.27 10.30
CA ALA A 45 27.98 -15.35 10.49
C ALA A 45 27.69 -14.47 9.26
N GLU A 46 28.73 -14.08 8.53
CA GLU A 46 28.60 -13.31 7.28
C GLU A 46 27.89 -14.10 6.20
N TYR A 47 28.24 -15.41 6.09
CA TYR A 47 27.58 -16.30 5.14
C TYR A 47 26.10 -16.51 5.48
N LYS A 48 25.78 -16.70 6.76
CA LYS A 48 24.39 -16.86 7.23
C LYS A 48 23.58 -15.61 6.95
N GLU A 49 24.16 -14.44 7.17
CA GLU A 49 23.53 -13.15 6.87
C GLU A 49 23.25 -13.00 5.37
N ALA A 50 24.23 -13.33 4.52
CA ALA A 50 24.06 -13.27 3.07
C ALA A 50 22.97 -14.23 2.58
N CYS A 51 22.89 -15.44 3.15
CA CYS A 51 21.84 -16.40 2.85
C CYS A 51 20.46 -15.89 3.25
N ARG A 52 20.36 -15.25 4.42
CA ARG A 52 19.11 -14.63 4.87
C ARG A 52 18.68 -13.52 3.94
N ASN A 53 19.59 -12.62 3.57
CA ASN A 53 19.33 -11.53 2.65
C ASN A 53 18.84 -12.05 1.29
N TYR A 54 19.41 -13.14 0.81
CA TYR A 54 18.99 -13.76 -0.44
C TYR A 54 17.54 -14.26 -0.36
N ARG A 55 17.20 -14.93 0.74
CA ARG A 55 15.82 -15.41 0.96
C ARG A 55 14.82 -14.27 1.10
N GLU A 56 15.17 -13.22 1.84
CA GLU A 56 14.33 -12.04 2.01
C GLU A 56 14.05 -11.36 0.66
N ASN A 57 15.08 -11.23 -0.16
CA ASN A 57 14.93 -10.68 -1.50
C ASN A 57 14.01 -11.54 -2.38
N ASP A 58 14.20 -12.87 -2.36
CA ASP A 58 13.35 -13.79 -3.11
C ASP A 58 11.90 -13.76 -2.62
N ASN A 59 11.69 -13.68 -1.31
CA ASN A 59 10.34 -13.56 -0.74
C ASN A 59 9.66 -12.26 -1.19
N ARG A 60 10.40 -11.17 -1.22
CA ARG A 60 9.87 -9.89 -1.73
C ARG A 60 9.54 -9.98 -3.21
N ILE A 61 10.37 -10.64 -4.01
CA ILE A 61 10.12 -10.88 -5.43
C ILE A 61 8.81 -11.64 -5.63
N GLN A 62 8.60 -12.72 -4.87
CA GLN A 62 7.36 -13.50 -4.95
C GLN A 62 6.14 -12.66 -4.56
N TYR A 63 6.27 -11.84 -3.53
CA TYR A 63 5.22 -10.90 -3.13
C TYR A 63 4.89 -9.92 -4.26
N LEU A 64 5.92 -9.31 -4.87
CA LEU A 64 5.73 -8.36 -5.98
C LEU A 64 5.07 -9.02 -7.19
N LEU A 65 5.49 -10.23 -7.55
CA LEU A 65 4.86 -10.98 -8.63
C LEU A 65 3.38 -11.25 -8.37
N SER A 66 3.05 -11.63 -7.13
CA SER A 66 1.66 -11.84 -6.72
C SER A 66 0.84 -10.56 -6.81
N MET A 67 1.38 -9.47 -6.28
CA MET A 67 0.71 -8.15 -6.32
C MET A 67 0.44 -7.69 -7.75
N ILE A 68 1.44 -7.81 -8.62
CA ILE A 68 1.32 -7.39 -10.02
C ILE A 68 0.32 -8.26 -10.77
N SER A 69 0.34 -9.58 -10.55
CA SER A 69 -0.54 -10.51 -11.27
C SER A 69 -2.00 -10.42 -10.85
N THR A 70 -2.28 -10.01 -9.61
CA THR A 70 -3.65 -9.92 -9.07
C THR A 70 -4.22 -8.51 -9.09
N ALA A 71 -3.43 -7.52 -9.52
CA ALA A 71 -3.82 -6.11 -9.46
C ALA A 71 -4.94 -5.77 -10.45
N THR A 72 -5.88 -4.96 -9.97
CA THR A 72 -6.86 -4.26 -10.81
C THR A 72 -6.42 -2.80 -10.88
N ILE A 73 -6.23 -2.28 -12.09
CA ILE A 73 -5.80 -0.90 -12.28
C ILE A 73 -6.99 0.04 -12.18
N ILE A 74 -6.84 1.05 -11.33
CA ILE A 74 -7.81 2.13 -11.18
C ILE A 74 -7.21 3.39 -11.79
N ASP A 75 -7.82 3.88 -12.88
CA ASP A 75 -7.35 5.10 -13.53
C ASP A 75 -7.91 6.35 -12.83
N GLU A 76 -7.01 7.26 -12.47
CA GLU A 76 -7.37 8.54 -11.87
C GLU A 76 -8.09 9.47 -12.84
N ASP A 77 -7.84 9.31 -14.13
CA ASP A 77 -8.39 10.15 -15.20
C ASP A 77 -9.87 9.93 -15.45
N ASP A 78 -10.39 8.77 -15.06
CA ASP A 78 -11.80 8.41 -15.20
C ASP A 78 -12.64 8.80 -13.98
N VAL A 79 -12.07 9.54 -13.03
CA VAL A 79 -12.73 9.86 -11.77
C VAL A 79 -13.64 11.06 -11.93
N ASP A 80 -14.91 10.88 -11.57
CA ASP A 80 -15.87 11.96 -11.40
C ASP A 80 -15.46 12.78 -10.16
N LYS A 81 -15.07 14.03 -10.36
CA LYS A 81 -14.61 14.91 -9.28
C LYS A 81 -15.72 15.35 -8.32
N SER A 82 -16.98 15.02 -8.64
CA SER A 82 -18.13 15.29 -7.76
C SER A 82 -18.30 14.25 -6.66
N VAL A 83 -17.54 13.15 -6.71
CA VAL A 83 -17.57 12.08 -5.72
C VAL A 83 -16.17 11.78 -5.21
N LEU A 84 -16.07 11.16 -4.02
CA LEU A 84 -14.82 10.70 -3.47
C LEU A 84 -14.31 9.48 -4.25
N GLY A 85 -13.11 9.56 -4.78
CA GLY A 85 -12.42 8.48 -5.47
C GLY A 85 -10.99 8.34 -4.97
N VAL A 86 -10.19 7.53 -5.68
CA VAL A 86 -8.76 7.38 -5.37
C VAL A 86 -8.06 8.73 -5.53
N ASN A 87 -7.22 9.06 -4.55
CA ASN A 87 -6.48 10.33 -4.45
C ASN A 87 -7.37 11.57 -4.25
N SER A 88 -8.65 11.38 -3.97
CA SER A 88 -9.54 12.48 -3.60
C SER A 88 -9.33 12.89 -2.15
N LYS A 89 -9.38 14.21 -1.92
CA LYS A 89 -9.37 14.81 -0.58
C LYS A 89 -10.74 15.25 -0.16
N ALA A 90 -11.08 15.09 1.10
CA ALA A 90 -12.34 15.55 1.64
C ALA A 90 -12.19 15.98 3.09
N LYS A 91 -13.00 16.95 3.47
CA LYS A 91 -13.21 17.29 4.88
C LYS A 91 -14.39 16.48 5.37
N ILE A 92 -14.16 15.69 6.43
CA ILE A 92 -15.16 14.82 7.02
C ILE A 92 -15.37 15.17 8.48
N LYS A 93 -16.52 14.76 9.02
CA LYS A 93 -16.88 14.95 10.42
C LYS A 93 -17.28 13.61 11.03
N PHE A 94 -16.66 13.25 12.14
CA PHE A 94 -17.10 12.12 12.95
C PHE A 94 -18.24 12.60 13.85
N VAL A 95 -19.44 12.19 13.51
CA VAL A 95 -20.67 12.75 14.09
C VAL A 95 -20.73 12.58 15.62
N GLU A 96 -20.34 11.40 16.12
CA GLU A 96 -20.40 11.09 17.54
C GLU A 96 -19.47 11.97 18.39
N ASP A 97 -18.29 12.26 17.86
CA ASP A 97 -17.24 13.00 18.57
C ASP A 97 -17.20 14.49 18.21
N ASP A 98 -18.00 14.90 17.22
CA ASP A 98 -18.01 16.27 16.68
C ASP A 98 -16.64 16.73 16.17
N ASP A 99 -15.78 15.78 15.76
CA ASP A 99 -14.43 16.04 15.24
C ASP A 99 -14.43 16.12 13.71
N GLU A 100 -13.66 17.08 13.20
CA GLU A 100 -13.48 17.28 11.76
C GLU A 100 -12.04 17.00 11.37
N ASP A 101 -11.85 16.29 10.25
CA ASP A 101 -10.52 15.99 9.69
C ASP A 101 -10.54 16.10 8.17
N ILE A 102 -9.36 16.38 7.61
CA ILE A 102 -9.16 16.33 6.17
C ILE A 102 -8.45 15.02 5.86
N ILE A 103 -9.09 14.19 5.04
CA ILE A 103 -8.55 12.88 4.66
C ILE A 103 -8.30 12.82 3.14
N THR A 104 -7.38 11.92 2.76
CA THR A 104 -7.15 11.58 1.36
C THR A 104 -7.39 10.08 1.21
N LEU A 105 -8.22 9.67 0.24
CA LEU A 105 -8.42 8.26 -0.08
C LEU A 105 -7.30 7.81 -1.03
N VAL A 106 -6.61 6.73 -0.67
CA VAL A 106 -5.48 6.21 -1.45
C VAL A 106 -5.58 4.69 -1.58
N THR A 107 -4.79 4.11 -2.48
CA THR A 107 -4.64 2.65 -2.52
C THR A 107 -3.90 2.18 -1.27
N THR A 108 -4.02 0.88 -0.96
CA THR A 108 -3.33 0.30 0.21
C THR A 108 -1.82 0.53 0.16
N MET A 109 -1.24 0.66 -1.01
CA MET A 109 0.18 0.95 -1.20
C MET A 109 0.61 2.34 -0.68
N ASP A 110 -0.28 3.31 -0.72
CA ASP A 110 0.01 4.71 -0.42
C ASP A 110 -0.50 5.17 0.94
N VAL A 111 -0.91 4.24 1.80
CA VAL A 111 -1.41 4.56 3.15
C VAL A 111 -0.34 5.28 3.96
N ASP A 112 -0.73 6.40 4.55
CA ASP A 112 0.13 7.21 5.41
C ASP A 112 -0.72 7.81 6.54
N PRO A 113 -0.77 7.16 7.70
CA PRO A 113 -1.58 7.62 8.83
C PRO A 113 -1.20 9.02 9.33
N GLU A 114 0.06 9.39 9.25
CA GLU A 114 0.54 10.71 9.69
C GLU A 114 -0.04 11.84 8.84
N ASN A 115 -0.26 11.59 7.56
CA ASN A 115 -0.82 12.55 6.62
C ASN A 115 -2.31 12.30 6.32
N MET A 116 -2.96 11.48 7.15
CA MET A 116 -4.39 11.12 6.99
C MET A 116 -4.71 10.54 5.60
N CYS A 117 -3.79 9.76 5.04
CA CYS A 117 -4.00 8.99 3.82
C CYS A 117 -4.58 7.64 4.18
N ILE A 118 -5.85 7.44 3.85
CA ILE A 118 -6.65 6.28 4.26
C ILE A 118 -6.87 5.36 3.07
N SER A 119 -6.69 4.04 3.28
CA SER A 119 -6.91 3.05 2.24
C SER A 119 -8.37 2.99 1.80
N ILE A 120 -8.60 2.93 0.49
CA ILE A 120 -9.94 2.68 -0.09
C ILE A 120 -10.48 1.29 0.30
N GLU A 121 -9.62 0.39 0.77
CA GLU A 121 -10.00 -0.96 1.21
C GLU A 121 -10.27 -1.04 2.71
N SER A 122 -9.98 0.02 3.47
CA SER A 122 -10.33 0.11 4.90
C SER A 122 -11.84 0.29 5.08
N ASP A 123 -12.34 0.03 6.28
CA ASP A 123 -13.78 0.19 6.58
C ASP A 123 -14.26 1.61 6.31
N LEU A 124 -13.48 2.60 6.77
CA LEU A 124 -13.79 4.02 6.51
C LEU A 124 -13.69 4.35 5.03
N GLY A 125 -12.63 3.89 4.37
CA GLY A 125 -12.42 4.14 2.94
C GLY A 125 -13.52 3.55 2.07
N LYS A 126 -13.96 2.33 2.36
CA LYS A 126 -15.07 1.69 1.65
C LYS A 126 -16.38 2.46 1.83
N ALA A 127 -16.63 2.97 3.03
CA ALA A 127 -17.82 3.73 3.32
C ALA A 127 -17.85 5.08 2.58
N LEU A 128 -16.70 5.72 2.44
CA LEU A 128 -16.56 7.03 1.82
C LEU A 128 -16.46 7.00 0.30
N LEU A 129 -15.95 5.90 -0.25
CA LEU A 129 -15.72 5.78 -1.71
C LEU A 129 -17.02 5.98 -2.49
N GLY A 130 -17.01 6.91 -3.44
CA GLY A 130 -18.20 7.22 -4.25
C GLY A 130 -19.19 8.15 -3.60
N LYS A 131 -18.91 8.67 -2.42
CA LYS A 131 -19.82 9.59 -1.70
C LYS A 131 -19.58 11.04 -2.13
N LYS A 132 -20.62 11.84 -1.94
CA LYS A 132 -20.64 13.25 -2.33
C LYS A 132 -20.60 14.15 -1.09
N SER A 133 -20.29 15.42 -1.33
CA SER A 133 -20.42 16.45 -0.30
C SER A 133 -21.84 16.46 0.27
N GLY A 134 -21.96 16.44 1.59
CA GLY A 134 -23.23 16.39 2.31
C GLY A 134 -23.74 15.00 2.64
N ASP A 135 -23.13 13.95 2.10
CA ASP A 135 -23.54 12.56 2.40
C ASP A 135 -23.16 12.18 3.83
N ILE A 136 -24.05 11.41 4.46
CA ILE A 136 -23.82 10.83 5.78
C ILE A 136 -23.72 9.33 5.59
N VAL A 137 -22.64 8.72 6.09
CA VAL A 137 -22.37 7.29 5.94
C VAL A 137 -22.17 6.63 7.29
N GLU A 138 -22.60 5.39 7.41
CA GLU A 138 -22.30 4.56 8.56
C GLU A 138 -21.08 3.70 8.24
N VAL A 139 -20.09 3.73 9.12
CA VAL A 139 -18.87 2.91 9.01
C VAL A 139 -19.01 1.70 9.92
N ASN A 140 -18.95 0.52 9.33
CA ASN A 140 -19.06 -0.76 10.05
C ASN A 140 -17.66 -1.28 10.36
N ALA A 141 -17.11 -0.88 11.51
CA ALA A 141 -15.81 -1.35 11.99
C ALA A 141 -15.98 -2.49 12.99
N PRO A 142 -15.03 -3.41 13.11
CA PRO A 142 -15.08 -4.46 14.11
C PRO A 142 -15.20 -3.89 15.53
N GLY A 143 -16.27 -4.26 16.23
CA GLY A 143 -16.52 -3.86 17.61
C GLY A 143 -17.19 -2.51 17.80
N GLU A 144 -17.26 -1.67 16.78
CA GLU A 144 -17.86 -0.35 16.89
C GLU A 144 -18.32 0.18 15.53
N ASN A 145 -19.58 0.61 15.47
CA ASN A 145 -20.10 1.30 14.31
C ASN A 145 -20.13 2.80 14.63
N TYR A 146 -19.77 3.63 13.66
CA TYR A 146 -19.79 5.07 13.81
C TYR A 146 -20.27 5.74 12.52
N THR A 147 -20.66 7.01 12.63
CA THR A 147 -21.24 7.77 11.54
C THR A 147 -20.30 8.91 11.13
N VAL A 148 -20.13 9.07 9.83
CA VAL A 148 -19.26 10.12 9.25
C VAL A 148 -20.07 10.93 8.25
N LYS A 149 -19.91 12.24 8.30
CA LYS A 149 -20.50 13.15 7.33
C LYS A 149 -19.40 13.72 6.43
N VAL A 150 -19.63 13.68 5.12
CA VAL A 150 -18.74 14.35 4.16
C VAL A 150 -19.14 15.82 4.09
N LEU A 151 -18.28 16.69 4.61
CA LEU A 151 -18.57 18.13 4.67
C LEU A 151 -18.29 18.81 3.34
N GLU A 152 -17.13 18.52 2.76
CA GLU A 152 -16.66 19.18 1.54
C GLU A 152 -15.66 18.30 0.80
N LEU A 153 -15.75 18.28 -0.53
CA LEU A 153 -14.75 17.70 -1.40
C LEU A 153 -13.72 18.77 -1.78
N LEU A 154 -12.44 18.50 -1.55
CA LEU A 154 -11.37 19.49 -1.75
C LEU A 154 -10.59 19.33 -3.08
#